data_b904f2f6911b0cf5ed951163b95521fe
#
_entry.id   b904f2f6911b0cf5ed951163b95521fe
#
_cell.length_a   1.000
_cell.length_b   1.000
_cell.length_c   1.000
_cell.angle_alpha   90.00
_cell.angle_beta   90.00
_cell.angle_gamma   90.00
#
_symmetry.space_group_name_H-M   'P 1'
#
loop_
_entity.id
_entity.type
_entity.pdbx_description
1 polymer ?
#
loop_
_entity_poly.entity_id
_entity_poly.type
_entity_poly.pdbx_seq_one_letter_code
_entity_poly.pdbx_strand_id
1 'polypeptide(L)'
;MADVFIAIGGNVGHRGQNMARAIAALGSGPLKITKRSKIYEAESWGPIPQGKYYDAVVRGETTLNPHVLLTELNKIETSLGRDRSREIRYGPRTIDLDILLYDQIAMNEPDLEIPHPLMLERAFVLVPLVEIAPDLMVKGCPVRDALNRLKDEARGVVPLPETALRG
;
A
#
# COMPACT_ATOMS: atom_id res chain seq x y z
N MET A 1 9.64 -3.28 -19.07
CA MET A 1 9.00 -3.53 -17.76
C MET A 1 8.27 -2.29 -17.29
N ALA A 2 7.17 -2.48 -16.60
CA ALA A 2 6.40 -1.37 -16.04
C ALA A 2 6.91 -0.98 -14.67
N ASP A 3 6.87 0.32 -14.37
CA ASP A 3 7.21 0.90 -13.06
C ASP A 3 5.92 1.00 -12.24
N VAL A 4 5.90 0.36 -11.09
CA VAL A 4 4.69 0.25 -10.28
C VAL A 4 4.93 0.66 -8.83
N PHE A 5 3.86 1.18 -8.18
CA PHE A 5 3.85 1.47 -6.76
C PHE A 5 2.73 0.66 -6.12
N ILE A 6 3.06 -0.04 -5.04
CA ILE A 6 2.14 -0.90 -4.31
C ILE A 6 2.09 -0.42 -2.86
N ALA A 7 0.88 -0.17 -2.35
CA ALA A 7 0.65 0.07 -0.94
C ALA A 7 0.44 -1.25 -0.23
N ILE A 8 1.03 -1.38 0.95
CA ILE A 8 0.93 -2.58 1.79
C ILE A 8 0.40 -2.13 3.15
N GLY A 9 -0.65 -2.80 3.64
CA GLY A 9 -1.20 -2.46 4.95
C GLY A 9 -1.87 -3.63 5.62
N GLY A 10 -2.01 -3.58 6.94
CA GLY A 10 -2.73 -4.59 7.70
C GLY A 10 -2.73 -4.29 9.18
N ASN A 11 -3.75 -4.79 9.88
CA ASN A 11 -3.89 -4.56 11.33
C ASN A 11 -4.35 -5.79 12.11
N VAL A 12 -4.50 -6.94 11.47
CA VAL A 12 -4.93 -8.18 12.11
C VAL A 12 -3.74 -9.16 12.22
N GLY A 13 -3.59 -9.79 13.37
CA GLY A 13 -2.53 -10.76 13.63
C GLY A 13 -1.18 -10.11 13.92
N HIS A 14 -0.12 -10.80 13.58
CA HIS A 14 1.26 -10.31 13.76
C HIS A 14 1.61 -9.34 12.64
N ARG A 15 1.33 -8.07 12.85
CA ARG A 15 1.42 -7.02 11.81
C ARG A 15 2.79 -6.94 11.16
N GLY A 16 3.86 -6.92 11.98
CA GLY A 16 5.23 -6.83 11.45
C GLY A 16 5.62 -8.04 10.62
N GLN A 17 5.26 -9.23 11.07
CA GLN A 17 5.54 -10.48 10.36
C GLN A 17 4.76 -10.53 9.04
N ASN A 18 3.50 -10.13 9.06
CA ASN A 18 2.68 -10.08 7.84
C ASN A 18 3.26 -9.11 6.81
N MET A 19 3.74 -7.93 7.25
CA MET A 19 4.41 -6.97 6.38
C MET A 19 5.69 -7.56 5.76
N ALA A 20 6.52 -8.19 6.58
CA ALA A 20 7.75 -8.81 6.10
C ALA A 20 7.48 -9.92 5.08
N ARG A 21 6.48 -10.76 5.33
CA ARG A 21 6.09 -11.83 4.43
C ARG A 21 5.53 -11.29 3.11
N ALA A 22 4.72 -10.24 3.18
CA ALA A 22 4.17 -9.59 1.98
C ALA A 22 5.28 -9.01 1.10
N ILE A 23 6.22 -8.29 1.70
CA ILE A 23 7.36 -7.72 0.98
C ILE A 23 8.21 -8.82 0.33
N ALA A 24 8.50 -9.89 1.07
CA ALA A 24 9.25 -11.02 0.54
C ALA A 24 8.53 -11.70 -0.63
N ALA A 25 7.22 -11.90 -0.51
CA ALA A 25 6.41 -12.53 -1.56
C ALA A 25 6.34 -11.65 -2.82
N LEU A 26 6.21 -10.34 -2.66
CA LEU A 26 6.24 -9.39 -3.78
C LEU A 26 7.56 -9.48 -4.53
N GLY A 27 8.67 -9.44 -3.81
CA GLY A 27 10.01 -9.41 -4.41
C GLY A 27 10.47 -10.75 -4.98
N SER A 28 9.88 -11.87 -4.56
CA SER A 28 10.24 -13.19 -5.07
C SER A 28 9.36 -13.66 -6.23
N GLY A 29 8.34 -12.89 -6.60
CA GLY A 29 7.38 -13.24 -7.63
C GLY A 29 7.05 -12.09 -8.57
N PRO A 30 5.99 -11.31 -8.30
CA PRO A 30 5.45 -10.36 -9.29
C PRO A 30 6.32 -9.13 -9.54
N LEU A 31 7.21 -8.75 -8.62
CA LEU A 31 7.97 -7.51 -8.73
C LEU A 31 9.47 -7.72 -8.55
N LYS A 32 10.24 -6.88 -9.26
CA LYS A 32 11.60 -6.55 -8.84
C LYS A 32 11.52 -5.27 -8.02
N ILE A 33 11.60 -5.38 -6.70
CA ILE A 33 11.49 -4.23 -5.80
C ILE A 33 12.73 -3.33 -5.97
N THR A 34 12.51 -2.06 -6.27
CA THR A 34 13.57 -1.06 -6.46
C THR A 34 13.69 -0.10 -5.28
N LYS A 35 12.60 0.17 -4.58
CA LYS A 35 12.59 0.99 -3.36
C LYS A 35 11.49 0.52 -2.41
N ARG A 36 11.73 0.70 -1.12
CA ARG A 36 10.77 0.42 -0.06
C ARG A 36 10.81 1.54 0.96
N SER A 37 9.64 2.00 1.38
CA SER A 37 9.53 2.95 2.49
C SER A 37 9.85 2.27 3.83
N LYS A 38 10.01 3.07 4.87
CA LYS A 38 9.91 2.58 6.25
C LYS A 38 8.51 1.98 6.46
N ILE A 39 8.36 1.24 7.53
CA ILE A 39 7.04 0.80 8.02
C ILE A 39 6.51 1.88 8.94
N TYR A 40 5.26 2.24 8.76
CA TYR A 40 4.59 3.26 9.57
C TYR A 40 3.43 2.63 10.33
N GLU A 41 3.09 3.20 11.48
CA GLU A 41 1.87 2.86 12.21
C GLU A 41 0.92 4.04 12.14
N ALA A 42 -0.36 3.78 11.83
CA ALA A 42 -1.39 4.80 11.68
C ALA A 42 -2.76 4.29 12.10
N GLU A 43 -3.63 5.21 12.53
CA GLU A 43 -5.03 4.89 12.75
C GLU A 43 -5.67 4.37 11.46
N SER A 44 -6.67 3.49 11.61
CA SER A 44 -7.46 3.04 10.46
C SER A 44 -8.19 4.21 9.81
N TRP A 45 -8.31 4.14 8.48
CA TRP A 45 -9.03 5.13 7.70
C TRP A 45 -10.50 4.70 7.56
N GLY A 46 -11.43 5.65 7.77
CA GLY A 46 -12.86 5.38 7.69
C GLY A 46 -13.51 5.26 9.07
N PRO A 47 -14.83 4.92 9.09
CA PRO A 47 -15.64 5.05 10.31
C PRO A 47 -15.58 3.85 11.26
N ILE A 48 -14.95 2.75 10.89
CA ILE A 48 -14.99 1.52 11.68
C ILE A 48 -13.91 1.56 12.77
N PRO A 49 -14.27 1.50 14.07
CA PRO A 49 -13.29 1.38 15.15
C PRO A 49 -12.52 0.05 15.06
N GLN A 50 -11.19 0.12 15.09
CA GLN A 50 -10.32 -1.05 14.96
C GLN A 50 -8.90 -0.69 15.37
N GLY A 51 -8.02 -1.68 15.43
CA GLY A 51 -6.61 -1.47 15.76
C GLY A 51 -5.85 -0.69 14.69
N LYS A 52 -4.72 -0.12 15.09
CA LYS A 52 -3.86 0.62 14.15
C LYS A 52 -3.26 -0.29 13.09
N TYR A 53 -3.14 0.25 11.88
CA TYR A 53 -2.49 -0.41 10.76
C TYR A 53 -0.97 -0.21 10.80
N TYR A 54 -0.25 -1.19 10.28
CA TYR A 54 1.09 -0.99 9.75
C TYR A 54 0.95 -0.74 8.25
N ASP A 55 1.66 0.25 7.74
CA ASP A 55 1.58 0.68 6.36
C ASP A 55 2.96 0.92 5.77
N ALA A 56 3.11 0.60 4.49
CA ALA A 56 4.32 0.89 3.72
C ALA A 56 3.97 1.03 2.24
N VAL A 57 4.90 1.58 1.46
CA VAL A 57 4.80 1.62 0.00
C VAL A 57 6.09 1.04 -0.57
N VAL A 58 5.96 0.20 -1.58
CA VAL A 58 7.09 -0.28 -2.37
C VAL A 58 6.98 0.19 -3.81
N ARG A 59 8.11 0.45 -4.43
CA ARG A 59 8.26 0.70 -5.85
C ARG A 59 8.96 -0.49 -6.48
N GLY A 60 8.53 -0.90 -7.64
CA GLY A 60 9.16 -2.01 -8.34
C GLY A 60 8.91 -1.98 -9.82
N GLU A 61 9.52 -2.95 -10.50
CA GLU A 61 9.34 -3.19 -11.91
C GLU A 61 8.64 -4.54 -12.10
N THR A 62 7.73 -4.60 -13.08
CA THR A 62 7.00 -5.83 -13.38
C THR A 62 6.88 -6.05 -14.89
N THR A 63 6.88 -7.32 -15.30
CA THR A 63 6.55 -7.72 -16.68
C THR A 63 5.07 -8.06 -16.83
N LEU A 64 4.32 -8.11 -15.71
CA LEU A 64 2.91 -8.48 -15.71
C LEU A 64 2.05 -7.28 -16.12
N ASN A 65 0.97 -7.54 -16.88
CA ASN A 65 -0.01 -6.49 -17.14
C ASN A 65 -0.82 -6.19 -15.86
N PRO A 66 -1.58 -5.09 -15.80
CA PRO A 66 -2.26 -4.70 -14.56
C PRO A 66 -3.19 -5.75 -13.97
N HIS A 67 -3.98 -6.43 -14.79
CA HIS A 67 -4.92 -7.46 -14.30
C HIS A 67 -4.21 -8.69 -13.75
N VAL A 68 -3.14 -9.13 -14.43
CA VAL A 68 -2.33 -10.26 -13.96
C VAL A 68 -1.62 -9.87 -12.67
N LEU A 69 -1.10 -8.65 -12.58
CA LEU A 69 -0.50 -8.14 -11.34
C LEU A 69 -1.51 -8.18 -10.20
N LEU A 70 -2.73 -7.66 -10.42
CA LEU A 70 -3.78 -7.70 -9.42
C LEU A 70 -4.06 -9.13 -8.94
N THR A 71 -4.16 -10.09 -9.87
CA THR A 71 -4.36 -11.50 -9.54
C THR A 71 -3.25 -12.03 -8.64
N GLU A 72 -1.99 -11.71 -8.95
CA GLU A 72 -0.85 -12.14 -8.14
C GLU A 72 -0.87 -11.50 -6.75
N LEU A 73 -1.24 -10.22 -6.64
CA LEU A 73 -1.40 -9.56 -5.34
C LEU A 73 -2.49 -10.23 -4.51
N ASN A 74 -3.62 -10.58 -5.12
CA ASN A 74 -4.71 -11.27 -4.43
C ASN A 74 -4.27 -12.66 -3.94
N LYS A 75 -3.46 -13.37 -4.70
CA LYS A 75 -2.90 -14.68 -4.27
C LYS A 75 -2.01 -14.52 -3.05
N ILE A 76 -1.18 -13.48 -3.00
CA ILE A 76 -0.33 -13.19 -1.85
C ILE A 76 -1.19 -12.90 -0.62
N GLU A 77 -2.20 -12.05 -0.75
CA GLU A 77 -3.12 -11.75 0.35
C GLU A 77 -3.75 -13.01 0.92
N THR A 78 -4.28 -13.88 0.05
CA THR A 78 -4.89 -15.14 0.45
C THR A 78 -3.88 -16.06 1.15
N SER A 79 -2.67 -16.16 0.62
CA SER A 79 -1.62 -17.01 1.20
C SER A 79 -1.20 -16.55 2.60
N LEU A 80 -1.41 -15.28 2.92
CA LEU A 80 -1.09 -14.69 4.22
C LEU A 80 -2.29 -14.69 5.18
N GLY A 81 -3.39 -15.32 4.79
CA GLY A 81 -4.53 -15.56 5.66
C GLY A 81 -5.70 -14.60 5.50
N ARG A 82 -5.68 -13.72 4.50
CA ARG A 82 -6.82 -12.84 4.24
C ARG A 82 -8.01 -13.64 3.74
N ASP A 83 -9.17 -13.42 4.35
CA ASP A 83 -10.44 -14.03 3.95
C ASP A 83 -11.46 -12.91 3.66
N ARG A 84 -11.63 -12.59 2.38
CA ARG A 84 -12.52 -11.51 1.92
C ARG A 84 -13.99 -11.77 2.25
N SER A 85 -14.39 -13.03 2.43
CA SER A 85 -15.78 -13.39 2.72
C SER A 85 -16.23 -12.91 4.11
N ARG A 86 -15.28 -12.61 5.01
CA ARG A 86 -15.54 -12.15 6.38
C ARG A 86 -15.28 -10.66 6.58
N GLU A 87 -14.86 -9.97 5.51
CA GLU A 87 -14.47 -8.57 5.62
C GLU A 87 -15.66 -7.63 5.44
N ILE A 88 -15.60 -6.50 6.16
CA ILE A 88 -16.49 -5.37 5.94
C ILE A 88 -15.68 -4.23 5.32
N ARG A 89 -16.35 -3.38 4.55
CA ARG A 89 -15.67 -2.25 3.89
C ARG A 89 -15.03 -1.33 4.94
N TYR A 90 -13.75 -1.00 4.72
CA TYR A 90 -12.92 -0.22 5.63
C TYR A 90 -12.70 -0.88 7.02
N GLY A 91 -13.00 -2.16 7.13
CA GLY A 91 -12.78 -2.93 8.35
C GLY A 91 -11.37 -3.52 8.46
N PRO A 92 -11.15 -4.37 9.49
CA PRO A 92 -9.85 -4.98 9.72
C PRO A 92 -9.37 -5.86 8.57
N ARG A 93 -8.05 -5.89 8.35
CA ARG A 93 -7.38 -6.69 7.30
C ARG A 93 -6.14 -7.36 7.85
N THR A 94 -5.94 -8.62 7.49
CA THR A 94 -4.67 -9.33 7.74
C THR A 94 -3.56 -8.69 6.95
N ILE A 95 -3.80 -8.50 5.66
CA ILE A 95 -2.90 -7.81 4.73
C ILE A 95 -3.70 -7.28 3.56
N ASP A 96 -3.33 -6.12 3.06
CA ASP A 96 -3.96 -5.46 1.94
C ASP A 96 -2.86 -4.98 1.00
N LEU A 97 -2.95 -5.34 -0.27
CA LEU A 97 -1.97 -4.98 -1.30
C LEU A 97 -2.71 -4.25 -2.42
N ASP A 98 -2.47 -2.95 -2.53
CA ASP A 98 -3.14 -2.10 -3.51
C ASP A 98 -2.17 -1.58 -4.56
N ILE A 99 -2.54 -1.70 -5.83
CA ILE A 99 -1.83 -1.02 -6.92
C ILE A 99 -2.18 0.46 -6.84
N LEU A 100 -1.19 1.29 -6.54
CA LEU A 100 -1.34 2.74 -6.53
C LEU A 100 -1.18 3.32 -7.94
N LEU A 101 -0.11 2.92 -8.61
CA LEU A 101 0.28 3.41 -9.93
C LEU A 101 0.91 2.27 -10.73
N TYR A 102 0.69 2.32 -12.03
CA TYR A 102 1.30 1.41 -13.00
C TYR A 102 1.72 2.26 -14.20
N ASP A 103 3.01 2.58 -14.30
CA ASP A 103 3.52 3.59 -15.23
C ASP A 103 2.70 4.88 -15.13
N GLN A 104 2.27 5.43 -16.25
CA GLN A 104 1.41 6.61 -16.32
C GLN A 104 0.04 6.29 -16.88
N ILE A 105 -0.37 5.01 -16.82
CA ILE A 105 -1.66 4.60 -17.38
C ILE A 105 -2.82 5.03 -16.49
N ALA A 106 -3.98 5.18 -17.12
CA ALA A 106 -5.25 5.42 -16.45
C ALA A 106 -6.18 4.27 -16.79
N MET A 107 -6.74 3.61 -15.75
CA MET A 107 -7.73 2.55 -15.92
C MET A 107 -8.89 2.80 -14.99
N ASN A 108 -10.09 2.53 -15.45
CA ASN A 108 -11.30 2.62 -14.66
C ASN A 108 -12.21 1.45 -15.03
N GLU A 109 -11.97 0.33 -14.36
CA GLU A 109 -12.73 -0.91 -14.55
C GLU A 109 -13.32 -1.35 -13.20
N PRO A 110 -14.34 -2.21 -13.20
CA PRO A 110 -15.02 -2.59 -11.95
C PRO A 110 -14.12 -3.15 -10.86
N ASP A 111 -13.05 -3.87 -11.25
CA ASP A 111 -12.14 -4.54 -10.33
C ASP A 111 -10.79 -3.85 -10.18
N LEU A 112 -10.50 -2.81 -10.99
CA LEU A 112 -9.19 -2.18 -11.00
C LEU A 112 -9.24 -0.75 -11.49
N GLU A 113 -8.92 0.19 -10.61
CA GLU A 113 -8.81 1.60 -10.96
C GLU A 113 -7.38 2.08 -10.70
N ILE A 114 -6.73 2.65 -11.71
CA ILE A 114 -5.38 3.19 -11.67
C ILE A 114 -5.39 4.61 -12.27
N PRO A 115 -4.81 5.61 -11.61
CA PRO A 115 -4.29 5.61 -10.25
C PRO A 115 -5.33 5.21 -9.21
N HIS A 116 -4.88 4.67 -8.07
CA HIS A 116 -5.81 4.30 -6.99
C HIS A 116 -6.66 5.52 -6.62
N PRO A 117 -8.00 5.38 -6.57
CA PRO A 117 -8.90 6.54 -6.49
C PRO A 117 -8.77 7.35 -5.21
N LEU A 118 -8.35 6.74 -4.11
CA LEU A 118 -8.27 7.39 -2.81
C LEU A 118 -6.84 7.74 -2.37
N MET A 119 -5.83 7.47 -3.21
CA MET A 119 -4.44 7.61 -2.77
C MET A 119 -4.04 9.03 -2.36
N LEU A 120 -4.62 10.04 -2.99
CA LEU A 120 -4.31 11.45 -2.67
C LEU A 120 -5.06 11.96 -1.45
N GLU A 121 -5.96 11.16 -0.88
CA GLU A 121 -6.77 11.50 0.28
C GLU A 121 -6.35 10.73 1.54
N ARG A 122 -5.31 9.90 1.45
CA ARG A 122 -4.88 9.00 2.52
C ARG A 122 -3.46 9.33 2.98
N ALA A 123 -3.32 9.95 4.16
CA ALA A 123 -2.01 10.28 4.70
C ALA A 123 -1.12 9.04 4.89
N PHE A 124 -1.71 7.90 5.28
CA PHE A 124 -0.96 6.65 5.47
C PHE A 124 -0.42 6.05 4.17
N VAL A 125 -0.91 6.51 3.01
CA VAL A 125 -0.34 6.20 1.69
C VAL A 125 0.68 7.27 1.30
N LEU A 126 0.34 8.53 1.47
CA LEU A 126 1.18 9.65 1.00
C LEU A 126 2.49 9.79 1.79
N VAL A 127 2.48 9.56 3.11
CA VAL A 127 3.69 9.67 3.91
C VAL A 127 4.77 8.70 3.40
N PRO A 128 4.51 7.38 3.31
CA PRO A 128 5.53 6.48 2.77
C PRO A 128 5.83 6.70 1.29
N LEU A 129 4.84 7.14 0.50
CA LEU A 129 5.04 7.42 -0.93
C LEU A 129 5.99 8.59 -1.14
N VAL A 130 5.80 9.69 -0.41
CA VAL A 130 6.68 10.87 -0.49
C VAL A 130 8.10 10.53 -0.04
N GLU A 131 8.25 9.64 0.93
CA GLU A 131 9.57 9.17 1.37
C GLU A 131 10.38 8.59 0.21
N ILE A 132 9.77 7.77 -0.63
CA ILE A 132 10.48 7.05 -1.70
C ILE A 132 10.38 7.72 -3.08
N ALA A 133 9.42 8.61 -3.28
CA ALA A 133 9.20 9.29 -4.57
C ALA A 133 8.71 10.73 -4.34
N PRO A 134 9.56 11.60 -3.75
CA PRO A 134 9.13 12.95 -3.36
C PRO A 134 8.73 13.85 -4.53
N ASP A 135 9.21 13.57 -5.73
CA ASP A 135 8.94 14.39 -6.91
C ASP A 135 7.83 13.83 -7.80
N LEU A 136 7.15 12.79 -7.33
CA LEU A 136 6.10 12.13 -8.08
C LEU A 136 4.90 13.04 -8.28
N MET A 137 4.31 12.96 -9.48
CA MET A 137 3.05 13.62 -9.83
C MET A 137 1.98 12.57 -10.10
N VAL A 138 0.78 12.78 -9.58
CA VAL A 138 -0.37 11.89 -9.81
C VAL A 138 -1.53 12.75 -10.28
N LYS A 139 -2.01 12.51 -11.49
CA LYS A 139 -3.09 13.28 -12.12
C LYS A 139 -2.82 14.79 -12.09
N GLY A 140 -1.57 15.18 -12.37
CA GLY A 140 -1.16 16.59 -12.34
C GLY A 140 -0.96 17.18 -10.95
N CYS A 141 -1.11 16.40 -9.89
CA CYS A 141 -0.91 16.85 -8.51
C CYS A 141 0.42 16.32 -7.97
N PRO A 142 1.34 17.20 -7.54
CA PRO A 142 2.52 16.74 -6.82
C PRO A 142 2.13 16.04 -5.53
N VAL A 143 2.72 14.87 -5.25
CA VAL A 143 2.38 14.11 -4.02
C VAL A 143 2.71 14.89 -2.76
N ARG A 144 3.74 15.75 -2.79
CA ARG A 144 4.07 16.63 -1.66
C ARG A 144 2.95 17.63 -1.35
N ASP A 145 2.28 18.15 -2.38
CA ASP A 145 1.18 19.08 -2.20
C ASP A 145 -0.03 18.39 -1.60
N ALA A 146 -0.34 17.17 -2.09
CA ALA A 146 -1.41 16.35 -1.53
C ALA A 146 -1.14 16.04 -0.05
N LEU A 147 0.09 15.67 0.30
CA LEU A 147 0.47 15.40 1.68
C LEU A 147 0.36 16.66 2.55
N ASN A 148 0.77 17.81 2.04
CA ASN A 148 0.69 19.07 2.78
C ASN A 148 -0.77 19.44 3.13
N ARG A 149 -1.73 19.09 2.29
CA ARG A 149 -3.16 19.28 2.59
C ARG A 149 -3.64 18.40 3.73
N LEU A 150 -2.95 17.29 3.98
CA LEU A 150 -3.28 16.30 5.02
C LEU A 150 -2.27 16.34 6.16
N LYS A 151 -1.61 17.47 6.38
CA LYS A 151 -0.51 17.56 7.36
C LYS A 151 -0.93 17.19 8.78
N ASP A 152 -2.18 17.43 9.15
CA ASP A 152 -2.67 17.08 10.49
C ASP A 152 -2.80 15.57 10.64
N GLU A 153 -3.39 14.91 9.65
CA GLU A 153 -3.50 13.44 9.60
C GLU A 153 -2.11 12.80 9.50
N ALA A 154 -1.20 13.43 8.77
CA ALA A 154 0.16 12.92 8.57
C ALA A 154 0.95 12.83 9.89
N ARG A 155 0.65 13.65 10.88
CA ARG A 155 1.28 13.58 12.20
C ARG A 155 0.99 12.27 12.92
N GLY A 156 -0.12 11.63 12.61
CA GLY A 156 -0.50 10.34 13.16
C GLY A 156 0.08 9.14 12.41
N VAL A 157 0.84 9.37 11.34
CA VAL A 157 1.52 8.33 10.57
C VAL A 157 2.97 8.28 11.04
N VAL A 158 3.28 7.34 11.92
CA VAL A 158 4.51 7.32 12.71
C VAL A 158 5.47 6.24 12.20
N PRO A 159 6.71 6.60 11.83
CA PRO A 159 7.68 5.59 11.39
C PRO A 159 8.10 4.68 12.53
N LEU A 160 8.27 3.41 12.22
CA LEU A 160 8.69 2.37 13.16
C LEU A 160 10.14 1.97 12.88
N PRO A 161 10.84 1.42 13.88
CA PRO A 161 12.18 0.86 13.66
C PRO A 161 12.11 -0.39 12.76
N GLU A 162 13.19 -0.75 12.09
CA GLU A 162 13.27 -1.95 11.24
C GLU A 162 12.90 -3.23 11.99
N THR A 163 13.09 -3.26 13.31
CA THR A 163 12.67 -4.38 14.16
C THR A 163 11.17 -4.66 14.12
N ALA A 164 10.35 -3.70 13.67
CA ALA A 164 8.91 -3.91 13.51
C ALA A 164 8.57 -5.03 12.52
N LEU A 165 9.45 -5.31 11.56
CA LEU A 165 9.28 -6.39 10.59
C LEU A 165 9.48 -7.79 11.21
N ARG A 166 10.04 -7.86 12.41
CA ARG A 166 10.37 -9.12 13.09
C ARG A 166 9.29 -9.56 14.09
N GLY A 167 8.38 -8.66 14.40
CA GLY A 167 7.36 -8.84 15.42
C GLY A 167 5.99 -9.24 14.88
#